data_0ce62c1406abf0f5021037bb72c94eb5
#
_entry.id   0ce62c1406abf0f5021037bb72c94eb5
#
_cell.length_a   1.000
_cell.length_b   1.000
_cell.length_c   1.000
_cell.angle_alpha   90.00
_cell.angle_beta   90.00
_cell.angle_gamma   90.00
#
_symmetry.space_group_name_H-M   'P 1'
#
loop_
_entity.id
_entity.type
_entity.pdbx_description
1 polymer ?
#
loop_
_entity_poly.entity_id
_entity_poly.type
_entity_poly.pdbx_seq_one_letter_code
_entity_poly.pdbx_strand_id
1 'polypeptide(L)'
;MLAKITSCALVGLDGVLVQVEVDTSPGLPSLIVVGLPDTSVKEASERVRAALKNSGLLFPRKRITVNLAPADIRKAGPAYDLPMAVGVLIASEQAWPEATENALFVGELSLDGSVRHVPGILPVAAMARQEKIQRIFVPAEDAPEAALLDGLEVLPVTNLAQLAAHLQGLRQIAPYKPDQDPTAQPPPPYTVDFADIRGQEHVKRALEVAAAGAHNVLMTGPPGAGKTLLARSTPSILPDMTLEEALEVTKIYSVAGLLPADTPLIRQRPFRAPHHTISHAGLVGGGHWPRPGEISLSHRGVLFLDELPEFGNRALEGLRQPLEDGVVSIARSTGTLTFPARFMLIGALNPCPCGYWGDPVRPCTCSPAMVTRYQKRISGPLLDRIDIHVEVPRVDYQKLTDERRGEPSAAIRARVERAREIQRRRFAGTPLTANAEMGPAELRQFCPLDEAGRSLLRAAMQQLQMSARAFHRILKLARTIADLAASEAIETAHVAEAVQYRPRQGLGLG
;
A
#
# COMPACT_ATOMS: atom_id res chain seq x y z
N MET A 1 21.85 38.69 8.40
CA MET A 1 21.86 38.12 7.04
C MET A 1 20.70 37.14 6.93
N LEU A 2 19.92 37.23 5.85
CA LEU A 2 18.81 36.28 5.59
C LEU A 2 19.34 35.09 4.80
N ALA A 3 19.15 33.89 5.34
CA ALA A 3 19.44 32.64 4.63
C ALA A 3 18.12 31.97 4.18
N LYS A 4 18.12 31.35 3.00
CA LYS A 4 16.96 30.60 2.46
C LYS A 4 17.42 29.19 2.10
N ILE A 5 16.83 28.21 2.76
CA ILE A 5 17.15 26.79 2.59
C ILE A 5 15.92 26.06 2.08
N THR A 6 16.08 25.27 1.03
CA THR A 6 15.00 24.48 0.48
C THR A 6 14.81 23.17 1.25
N SER A 7 13.59 22.88 1.62
CA SER A 7 13.15 21.66 2.30
C SER A 7 11.81 21.18 1.73
N CYS A 8 11.21 20.19 2.33
CA CYS A 8 9.96 19.59 1.88
C CYS A 8 9.00 19.32 3.05
N ALA A 9 7.71 19.54 2.83
CA ALA A 9 6.62 19.04 3.66
C ALA A 9 5.92 17.87 2.98
N LEU A 10 5.43 16.90 3.75
CA LEU A 10 4.61 15.83 3.23
C LEU A 10 3.13 16.17 3.40
N VAL A 11 2.38 16.08 2.31
CA VAL A 11 0.91 16.23 2.28
C VAL A 11 0.32 14.98 1.64
N GLY A 12 -0.19 14.07 2.46
CA GLY A 12 -0.57 12.75 2.00
C GLY A 12 0.64 11.95 1.52
N LEU A 13 0.68 11.60 0.25
CA LEU A 13 1.81 10.90 -0.38
C LEU A 13 2.72 11.84 -1.18
N ASP A 14 2.45 13.13 -1.21
CA ASP A 14 3.19 14.06 -2.07
C ASP A 14 4.07 14.99 -1.25
N GLY A 15 5.25 15.29 -1.80
CA GLY A 15 6.13 16.32 -1.28
C GLY A 15 5.66 17.69 -1.75
N VAL A 16 5.73 18.69 -0.87
CA VAL A 16 5.48 20.09 -1.20
C VAL A 16 6.66 20.92 -0.76
N LEU A 17 7.14 21.77 -1.63
CA LEU A 17 8.31 22.59 -1.39
C LEU A 17 8.10 23.54 -0.20
N VAL A 18 9.07 23.58 0.70
CA VAL A 18 9.10 24.48 1.87
C VAL A 18 10.41 25.27 1.82
N GLN A 19 10.31 26.59 1.95
CA GLN A 19 11.44 27.47 2.17
C GLN A 19 11.64 27.70 3.66
N VAL A 20 12.80 27.33 4.17
CA VAL A 20 13.23 27.61 5.53
C VAL A 20 14.06 28.91 5.49
N GLU A 21 13.45 30.02 5.91
CA GLU A 21 14.09 31.33 5.95
C GLU A 21 14.60 31.60 7.36
N VAL A 22 15.90 31.87 7.48
CA VAL A 22 16.54 32.13 8.77
C VAL A 22 17.14 33.54 8.77
N ASP A 23 16.66 34.37 9.68
CA ASP A 23 17.18 35.72 9.89
C ASP A 23 17.79 35.91 11.28
N THR A 24 18.88 36.67 11.33
CA THR A 24 19.54 36.99 12.59
C THR A 24 19.47 38.49 12.88
N SER A 25 18.91 38.85 14.04
CA SER A 25 18.76 40.25 14.48
C SER A 25 19.41 40.48 15.86
N PRO A 26 19.81 41.74 16.19
CA PRO A 26 20.27 42.08 17.52
C PRO A 26 19.21 41.75 18.58
N GLY A 27 19.62 41.18 19.70
CA GLY A 27 18.71 40.84 20.82
C GLY A 27 19.23 39.71 21.70
N LEU A 28 18.42 39.34 22.68
CA LEU A 28 18.74 38.19 23.54
C LEU A 28 18.79 36.89 22.71
N PRO A 29 19.79 36.02 22.95
CA PRO A 29 19.95 34.76 22.23
C PRO A 29 18.69 33.90 22.34
N SER A 30 17.99 33.72 21.23
CA SER A 30 16.79 32.90 21.13
C SER A 30 16.62 32.37 19.71
N LEU A 31 15.96 31.22 19.56
CA LEU A 31 15.52 30.70 18.26
C LEU A 31 14.00 30.55 18.29
N ILE A 32 13.32 31.28 17.42
CA ILE A 32 11.86 31.33 17.32
C ILE A 32 11.47 30.80 15.95
N VAL A 33 10.56 29.81 15.93
CA VAL A 33 10.03 29.20 14.69
C VAL A 33 8.61 29.69 14.43
N VAL A 34 8.37 30.21 13.23
CA VAL A 34 7.05 30.66 12.74
C VAL A 34 6.68 29.96 11.42
N GLY A 35 5.45 30.08 10.95
CA GLY A 35 4.96 29.44 9.71
C GLY A 35 4.18 28.14 9.95
N LEU A 36 3.26 28.15 10.93
CA LEU A 36 2.41 27.00 11.33
C LEU A 36 3.18 25.75 11.74
N PRO A 37 4.21 25.84 12.61
CA PRO A 37 4.92 24.68 13.12
C PRO A 37 4.02 23.87 14.08
N ASP A 38 4.13 22.53 14.06
CA ASP A 38 3.57 21.67 15.11
C ASP A 38 4.44 21.70 16.37
N THR A 39 4.08 20.90 17.37
CA THR A 39 4.85 20.83 18.64
C THR A 39 6.27 20.32 18.41
N SER A 40 6.44 19.31 17.57
CA SER A 40 7.75 18.72 17.26
C SER A 40 8.68 19.70 16.58
N VAL A 41 8.13 20.52 15.64
CA VAL A 41 8.89 21.58 14.96
C VAL A 41 9.23 22.73 15.92
N LYS A 42 8.39 23.03 16.91
CA LYS A 42 8.72 24.02 17.96
C LYS A 42 9.85 23.56 18.86
N GLU A 43 9.91 22.27 19.19
CA GLU A 43 10.98 21.64 19.96
C GLU A 43 12.31 21.58 19.20
N ALA A 44 12.30 21.72 17.85
CA ALA A 44 13.50 21.76 17.02
C ALA A 44 14.50 22.84 17.48
N SER A 45 14.01 23.94 18.07
CA SER A 45 14.88 25.01 18.59
C SER A 45 15.93 24.51 19.57
N GLU A 46 15.55 23.63 20.48
CA GLU A 46 16.46 23.05 21.47
C GLU A 46 17.37 21.99 20.85
N ARG A 47 16.83 21.13 19.94
CA ARG A 47 17.64 20.12 19.24
C ARG A 47 18.70 20.77 18.36
N VAL A 48 18.33 21.76 17.53
CA VAL A 48 19.26 22.50 16.66
C VAL A 48 20.33 23.20 17.46
N ARG A 49 19.98 23.87 18.57
CA ARG A 49 20.93 24.54 19.46
C ARG A 49 21.95 23.57 20.07
N ALA A 50 21.46 22.44 20.60
CA ALA A 50 22.33 21.43 21.19
C ALA A 50 23.22 20.77 20.15
N ALA A 51 22.67 20.40 18.99
CA ALA A 51 23.39 19.78 17.88
C ALA A 51 24.53 20.67 17.36
N LEU A 52 24.28 21.96 17.14
CA LEU A 52 25.31 22.91 16.73
C LEU A 52 26.44 22.96 17.76
N LYS A 53 26.12 23.15 19.05
CA LYS A 53 27.12 23.21 20.11
C LYS A 53 27.95 21.93 20.23
N ASN A 54 27.29 20.77 20.19
CA ASN A 54 27.96 19.48 20.36
C ASN A 54 28.73 19.04 19.10
N SER A 55 28.44 19.65 17.94
CA SER A 55 29.20 19.51 16.69
C SER A 55 30.40 20.46 16.61
N GLY A 56 30.70 21.24 17.67
CA GLY A 56 31.79 22.20 17.66
C GLY A 56 31.53 23.49 16.85
N LEU A 57 30.25 23.74 16.51
CA LEU A 57 29.79 24.89 15.76
C LEU A 57 29.27 26.00 16.69
N LEU A 58 29.34 27.25 16.24
CA LEU A 58 28.92 28.39 17.05
C LEU A 58 27.38 28.61 16.94
N PHE A 59 26.70 28.63 18.08
CA PHE A 59 25.32 29.16 18.10
C PHE A 59 25.38 30.67 18.29
N PRO A 60 24.81 31.49 17.34
CA PRO A 60 24.91 32.96 17.39
C PRO A 60 24.34 33.56 18.67
N ARG A 61 25.04 34.52 19.28
CA ARG A 61 24.53 35.30 20.41
C ARG A 61 23.62 36.44 19.94
N LYS A 62 22.61 36.07 19.12
CA LYS A 62 21.62 36.97 18.52
C LYS A 62 20.23 36.35 18.61
N ARG A 63 19.20 37.13 18.34
CA ARG A 63 17.86 36.60 18.12
C ARG A 63 17.80 35.99 16.73
N ILE A 64 17.41 34.74 16.64
CA ILE A 64 17.23 33.98 15.39
C ILE A 64 15.74 33.77 15.18
N THR A 65 15.24 34.16 14.01
CA THR A 65 13.87 33.86 13.59
C THR A 65 13.92 32.93 12.39
N VAL A 66 13.23 31.81 12.50
CA VAL A 66 13.06 30.81 11.44
C VAL A 66 11.62 30.88 10.94
N ASN A 67 11.44 31.21 9.67
CA ASN A 67 10.13 31.18 9.02
C ASN A 67 10.05 30.00 8.07
N LEU A 68 8.99 29.17 8.20
CA LEU A 68 8.70 28.03 7.32
C LEU A 68 7.63 28.43 6.31
N ALA A 69 8.02 28.83 5.13
CA ALA A 69 7.11 29.27 4.07
C ALA A 69 6.76 28.09 3.12
N PRO A 70 5.53 28.04 2.56
CA PRO A 70 4.40 28.96 2.74
C PRO A 70 3.63 28.72 4.05
N ALA A 71 2.90 29.74 4.55
CA ALA A 71 2.21 29.68 5.84
C ALA A 71 0.88 28.93 5.81
N ASP A 72 0.33 28.61 4.64
CA ASP A 72 -0.92 27.86 4.45
C ASP A 72 -0.75 26.34 4.64
N ILE A 73 0.49 25.84 4.51
CA ILE A 73 0.82 24.44 4.73
C ILE A 73 1.35 24.26 6.15
N ARG A 74 0.74 23.34 6.89
CA ARG A 74 1.21 22.99 8.23
C ARG A 74 2.46 22.09 8.14
N LYS A 75 3.49 22.42 8.92
CA LYS A 75 4.75 21.69 8.98
C LYS A 75 4.74 20.78 10.21
N ALA A 76 5.00 19.51 10.00
CA ALA A 76 4.96 18.47 11.03
C ALA A 76 6.21 17.61 11.02
N GLY A 77 6.59 17.17 12.21
CA GLY A 77 7.71 16.26 12.40
C GLY A 77 9.08 16.94 12.43
N PRO A 78 10.13 16.17 12.75
CA PRO A 78 11.46 16.71 13.00
C PRO A 78 12.32 16.88 11.74
N ALA A 79 11.80 16.60 10.54
CA ALA A 79 12.56 16.65 9.27
C ALA A 79 13.17 18.05 8.96
N TYR A 80 12.69 19.07 9.65
CA TYR A 80 13.17 20.46 9.46
C TYR A 80 14.37 20.82 10.32
N ASP A 81 14.81 19.96 11.24
CA ASP A 81 15.94 20.24 12.13
C ASP A 81 17.22 20.53 11.31
N LEU A 82 17.51 19.66 10.33
CA LEU A 82 18.68 19.81 9.48
C LEU A 82 18.67 21.09 8.64
N PRO A 83 17.62 21.42 7.87
CA PRO A 83 17.56 22.68 7.10
C PRO A 83 17.55 23.92 8.01
N MET A 84 16.99 23.87 9.22
CA MET A 84 17.10 24.98 10.18
C MET A 84 18.54 25.17 10.64
N ALA A 85 19.27 24.08 10.96
CA ALA A 85 20.68 24.17 11.36
C ALA A 85 21.54 24.74 10.23
N VAL A 86 21.32 24.27 8.99
CA VAL A 86 22.02 24.81 7.80
C VAL A 86 21.72 26.30 7.64
N GLY A 87 20.45 26.72 7.78
CA GLY A 87 20.06 28.11 7.73
C GLY A 87 20.74 28.97 8.81
N VAL A 88 20.91 28.44 10.03
CA VAL A 88 21.65 29.12 11.11
C VAL A 88 23.15 29.27 10.75
N LEU A 89 23.77 28.22 10.18
CA LEU A 89 25.17 28.27 9.75
C LEU A 89 25.40 29.33 8.67
N ILE A 90 24.54 29.42 7.67
CA ILE A 90 24.61 30.44 6.60
C ILE A 90 24.37 31.85 7.17
N ALA A 91 23.28 32.02 7.95
CA ALA A 91 22.91 33.32 8.50
C ALA A 91 23.94 33.86 9.50
N SER A 92 24.78 32.98 10.06
CA SER A 92 25.90 33.33 10.95
C SER A 92 27.30 33.32 10.26
N GLU A 93 27.33 33.22 8.96
CA GLU A 93 28.57 33.27 8.14
C GLU A 93 29.56 32.12 8.46
N GLN A 94 29.04 30.98 8.97
CA GLN A 94 29.80 29.76 9.23
C GLN A 94 29.82 28.80 8.03
N ALA A 95 29.00 29.03 7.00
CA ALA A 95 28.97 28.28 5.75
C ALA A 95 28.59 29.20 4.59
N TRP A 96 28.87 28.75 3.36
CA TRP A 96 28.70 29.57 2.17
C TRP A 96 27.27 29.38 1.57
N PRO A 97 26.55 30.47 1.22
CA PRO A 97 25.22 30.38 0.61
C PRO A 97 25.20 29.58 -0.70
N GLU A 98 26.26 29.69 -1.51
CA GLU A 98 26.38 29.04 -2.82
C GLU A 98 26.40 27.51 -2.70
N ALA A 99 26.83 27.00 -1.54
CA ALA A 99 26.81 25.54 -1.27
C ALA A 99 25.40 24.97 -1.15
N THR A 100 24.39 25.83 -0.91
CA THR A 100 22.96 25.41 -0.77
C THR A 100 22.11 25.64 -2.03
N GLU A 101 22.72 26.22 -3.10
CA GLU A 101 22.02 26.46 -4.36
C GLU A 101 21.60 25.12 -5.03
N ASN A 102 20.39 25.07 -5.56
CA ASN A 102 19.81 23.87 -6.18
C ASN A 102 19.90 22.60 -5.31
N ALA A 103 19.81 22.76 -3.99
CA ALA A 103 19.93 21.71 -3.01
C ALA A 103 18.72 21.68 -2.06
N LEU A 104 18.28 20.48 -1.70
CA LEU A 104 17.21 20.24 -0.74
C LEU A 104 17.79 19.53 0.48
N PHE A 105 17.32 19.92 1.66
CA PHE A 105 17.78 19.39 2.94
C PHE A 105 16.61 18.84 3.74
N VAL A 106 16.72 17.59 4.22
CA VAL A 106 15.79 16.97 5.18
C VAL A 106 16.57 16.09 6.15
N GLY A 107 16.16 16.09 7.42
CA GLY A 107 16.75 15.23 8.44
C GLY A 107 16.38 15.68 9.85
N GLU A 108 16.28 14.73 10.76
CA GLU A 108 16.14 14.97 12.20
C GLU A 108 17.53 15.09 12.82
N LEU A 109 17.71 16.02 13.77
CA LEU A 109 18.95 16.16 14.52
C LEU A 109 18.82 15.58 15.93
N SER A 110 19.75 14.71 16.29
CA SER A 110 19.98 14.35 17.67
C SER A 110 20.77 15.45 18.41
N LEU A 111 20.73 15.46 19.73
CA LEU A 111 21.43 16.45 20.55
C LEU A 111 22.94 16.41 20.39
N ASP A 112 23.51 15.26 20.00
CA ASP A 112 24.93 15.07 19.70
C ASP A 112 25.35 15.53 18.29
N GLY A 113 24.37 15.95 17.47
CA GLY A 113 24.57 16.37 16.09
C GLY A 113 24.51 15.25 15.06
N SER A 114 24.20 14.00 15.44
CA SER A 114 23.91 12.94 14.46
C SER A 114 22.60 13.22 13.73
N VAL A 115 22.54 12.82 12.44
CA VAL A 115 21.37 12.97 11.59
C VAL A 115 20.63 11.64 11.52
N ARG A 116 19.34 11.64 11.85
CA ARG A 116 18.49 10.47 11.97
C ARG A 116 17.49 10.37 10.84
N HIS A 117 17.03 9.14 10.61
CA HIS A 117 15.96 8.79 9.68
C HIS A 117 14.73 9.70 9.80
N VAL A 118 14.17 10.03 8.65
CA VAL A 118 12.88 10.70 8.53
C VAL A 118 11.97 9.96 7.54
N PRO A 119 10.69 9.75 7.85
CA PRO A 119 9.77 9.05 6.96
C PRO A 119 9.46 9.90 5.72
N GLY A 120 9.19 9.22 4.58
CA GLY A 120 8.72 9.88 3.38
C GLY A 120 9.81 10.44 2.49
N ILE A 121 10.99 9.86 2.48
CA ILE A 121 12.11 10.30 1.64
C ILE A 121 11.82 10.09 0.15
N LEU A 122 11.18 9.01 -0.26
CA LEU A 122 10.83 8.78 -1.67
C LEU A 122 9.91 9.87 -2.25
N PRO A 123 8.81 10.29 -1.59
CA PRO A 123 8.03 11.47 -2.02
C PRO A 123 8.84 12.76 -2.05
N VAL A 124 9.76 12.96 -1.08
CA VAL A 124 10.64 14.13 -1.07
C VAL A 124 11.57 14.14 -2.29
N ALA A 125 12.21 13.01 -2.61
CA ALA A 125 13.04 12.85 -3.79
C ALA A 125 12.24 13.03 -5.10
N ALA A 126 11.00 12.50 -5.14
CA ALA A 126 10.11 12.68 -6.29
C ALA A 126 9.78 14.17 -6.53
N MET A 127 9.46 14.91 -5.49
CA MET A 127 9.22 16.35 -5.56
C MET A 127 10.49 17.10 -5.98
N ALA A 128 11.64 16.78 -5.38
CA ALA A 128 12.92 17.43 -5.75
C ALA A 128 13.22 17.27 -7.25
N ARG A 129 13.00 16.07 -7.81
CA ARG A 129 13.14 15.82 -9.26
C ARG A 129 12.16 16.64 -10.10
N GLN A 130 10.89 16.73 -9.66
CA GLN A 130 9.86 17.51 -10.36
C GLN A 130 10.20 19.00 -10.39
N GLU A 131 10.71 19.55 -9.27
CA GLU A 131 11.15 20.94 -9.13
C GLU A 131 12.55 21.20 -9.74
N LYS A 132 13.18 20.19 -10.40
CA LYS A 132 14.48 20.25 -11.03
C LYS A 132 15.61 20.60 -10.06
N ILE A 133 15.47 20.24 -8.79
CA ILE A 133 16.54 20.32 -7.79
C ILE A 133 17.57 19.24 -8.13
N GLN A 134 18.85 19.61 -8.09
CA GLN A 134 19.92 18.71 -8.51
C GLN A 134 20.48 17.85 -7.37
N ARG A 135 20.53 18.40 -6.16
CA ARG A 135 21.16 17.78 -4.98
C ARG A 135 20.15 17.60 -3.84
N ILE A 136 20.23 16.48 -3.17
CA ILE A 136 19.42 16.22 -1.97
C ILE A 136 20.32 15.73 -0.83
N PHE A 137 20.30 16.43 0.31
CA PHE A 137 20.96 16.05 1.54
C PHE A 137 19.96 15.32 2.44
N VAL A 138 20.22 14.06 2.69
CA VAL A 138 19.34 13.17 3.47
C VAL A 138 20.14 12.44 4.55
N PRO A 139 19.50 11.93 5.60
CA PRO A 139 20.16 11.02 6.52
C PRO A 139 20.85 9.88 5.78
N ALA A 140 22.02 9.46 6.24
CA ALA A 140 22.81 8.42 5.54
C ALA A 140 22.05 7.10 5.39
N GLU A 141 21.22 6.74 6.36
CA GLU A 141 20.36 5.55 6.32
C GLU A 141 19.21 5.64 5.30
N ASP A 142 18.82 6.87 4.90
CA ASP A 142 17.75 7.13 3.93
C ASP A 142 18.27 7.29 2.49
N ALA A 143 19.58 7.36 2.31
CA ALA A 143 20.16 7.56 0.98
C ALA A 143 19.81 6.46 -0.03
N PRO A 144 19.72 5.17 0.35
CA PRO A 144 19.26 4.12 -0.56
C PRO A 144 17.82 4.33 -1.08
N GLU A 145 16.92 4.84 -0.27
CA GLU A 145 15.55 5.17 -0.66
C GLU A 145 15.51 6.38 -1.61
N ALA A 146 16.23 7.45 -1.29
CA ALA A 146 16.31 8.64 -2.13
C ALA A 146 16.90 8.33 -3.52
N ALA A 147 17.84 7.40 -3.60
CA ALA A 147 18.52 6.99 -4.83
C ALA A 147 17.72 6.06 -5.75
N LEU A 148 16.49 5.69 -5.38
CA LEU A 148 15.58 4.92 -6.26
C LEU A 148 15.13 5.70 -7.49
N LEU A 149 15.26 7.02 -7.46
CA LEU A 149 14.86 7.90 -8.55
C LEU A 149 16.10 8.49 -9.24
N ASP A 150 16.23 8.18 -10.51
CA ASP A 150 17.30 8.74 -11.33
C ASP A 150 17.22 10.27 -11.47
N GLY A 151 18.38 10.91 -11.67
CA GLY A 151 18.47 12.33 -11.95
C GLY A 151 18.68 13.23 -10.72
N LEU A 152 18.89 12.65 -9.53
CA LEU A 152 19.22 13.36 -8.30
C LEU A 152 20.62 12.95 -7.79
N GLU A 153 21.41 13.91 -7.38
CA GLU A 153 22.63 13.67 -6.63
C GLU A 153 22.29 13.55 -5.15
N VAL A 154 22.31 12.32 -4.62
CA VAL A 154 21.96 12.01 -3.24
C VAL A 154 23.20 12.10 -2.36
N LEU A 155 23.20 12.99 -1.39
CA LEU A 155 24.31 13.27 -0.48
C LEU A 155 23.98 12.76 0.94
N PRO A 156 24.57 11.62 1.36
CA PRO A 156 24.28 11.01 2.67
C PRO A 156 24.95 11.79 3.80
N VAL A 157 24.15 12.26 4.76
CA VAL A 157 24.61 13.03 5.91
C VAL A 157 24.55 12.17 7.16
N THR A 158 25.70 11.93 7.80
CA THR A 158 25.77 11.18 9.08
C THR A 158 25.65 12.08 10.29
N ASN A 159 26.21 13.29 10.22
CA ASN A 159 26.17 14.25 11.32
C ASN A 159 26.37 15.70 10.82
N LEU A 160 25.99 16.65 11.65
CA LEU A 160 26.03 18.07 11.36
C LEU A 160 27.44 18.61 11.12
N ALA A 161 28.46 18.07 11.82
CA ALA A 161 29.85 18.50 11.63
C ALA A 161 30.38 18.12 10.22
N GLN A 162 30.04 16.92 9.73
CA GLN A 162 30.35 16.48 8.37
C GLN A 162 29.69 17.40 7.34
N LEU A 163 28.40 17.72 7.52
CA LEU A 163 27.68 18.61 6.62
C LEU A 163 28.27 20.03 6.62
N ALA A 164 28.60 20.58 7.81
CA ALA A 164 29.20 21.88 7.93
C ALA A 164 30.57 21.94 7.18
N ALA A 165 31.42 20.92 7.33
CA ALA A 165 32.68 20.81 6.62
C ALA A 165 32.49 20.77 5.08
N HIS A 166 31.43 20.10 4.61
CA HIS A 166 31.07 20.07 3.18
C HIS A 166 30.64 21.45 2.68
N LEU A 167 29.74 22.13 3.42
CA LEU A 167 29.23 23.45 3.07
C LEU A 167 30.34 24.55 3.14
N GLN A 168 31.39 24.32 3.92
CA GLN A 168 32.60 25.16 3.99
C GLN A 168 33.61 24.83 2.90
N GLY A 169 33.39 23.78 2.10
CA GLY A 169 34.36 23.34 1.08
C GLY A 169 35.58 22.60 1.64
N LEU A 170 35.59 22.29 2.96
CA LEU A 170 36.74 21.65 3.62
C LEU A 170 36.82 20.15 3.33
N ARG A 171 35.66 19.48 3.27
CA ARG A 171 35.54 18.05 3.01
C ARG A 171 34.27 17.75 2.26
N GLN A 172 34.38 17.21 1.05
CA GLN A 172 33.22 16.84 0.23
C GLN A 172 32.54 15.56 0.75
N ILE A 173 31.21 15.56 0.78
CA ILE A 173 30.42 14.35 0.94
C ILE A 173 30.34 13.69 -0.43
N ALA A 174 30.73 12.42 -0.54
CA ALA A 174 30.59 11.68 -1.79
C ALA A 174 29.12 11.34 -2.07
N PRO A 175 28.63 11.52 -3.30
CA PRO A 175 27.29 11.09 -3.66
C PRO A 175 27.10 9.60 -3.40
N TYR A 176 25.93 9.25 -2.91
CA TYR A 176 25.55 7.86 -2.71
C TYR A 176 25.45 7.15 -4.07
N LYS A 177 26.07 6.00 -4.15
CA LYS A 177 25.96 5.09 -5.29
C LYS A 177 25.57 3.73 -4.73
N PRO A 178 24.45 3.14 -5.18
CA PRO A 178 24.08 1.79 -4.74
C PRO A 178 25.14 0.79 -5.20
N ASP A 179 25.56 -0.11 -4.32
CA ASP A 179 26.51 -1.20 -4.65
C ASP A 179 25.92 -2.16 -5.67
N GLN A 180 24.61 -2.34 -5.64
CA GLN A 180 23.83 -3.15 -6.58
C GLN A 180 22.56 -2.39 -6.94
N ASP A 181 22.12 -2.51 -8.20
CA ASP A 181 20.85 -1.97 -8.63
C ASP A 181 19.70 -2.67 -7.87
N PRO A 182 18.96 -1.96 -7.00
CA PRO A 182 17.85 -2.57 -6.24
C PRO A 182 16.74 -3.09 -7.15
N THR A 183 16.69 -2.64 -8.41
CA THR A 183 15.70 -3.09 -9.40
C THR A 183 16.09 -4.41 -10.06
N ALA A 184 17.38 -4.73 -10.12
CA ALA A 184 17.90 -5.95 -10.74
C ALA A 184 17.83 -7.19 -9.83
N GLN A 185 17.71 -7.03 -8.51
CA GLN A 185 17.62 -8.16 -7.58
C GLN A 185 16.27 -8.87 -7.72
N PRO A 186 16.21 -10.21 -7.69
CA PRO A 186 14.94 -10.91 -7.64
C PRO A 186 14.18 -10.58 -6.36
N PRO A 187 12.82 -10.55 -6.38
CA PRO A 187 12.06 -10.38 -5.15
C PRO A 187 12.39 -11.49 -4.16
N PRO A 188 12.40 -11.22 -2.84
CA PRO A 188 12.65 -12.26 -1.85
C PRO A 188 11.61 -13.40 -1.97
N PRO A 189 11.95 -14.63 -1.57
CA PRO A 189 11.02 -15.76 -1.66
C PRO A 189 9.83 -15.56 -0.70
N TYR A 190 8.66 -16.04 -1.12
CA TYR A 190 7.48 -16.06 -0.24
C TYR A 190 7.62 -17.19 0.80
N THR A 191 7.12 -16.93 2.01
CA THR A 191 7.23 -17.88 3.14
C THR A 191 6.30 -19.10 3.03
N VAL A 192 5.26 -19.03 2.21
CA VAL A 192 4.26 -20.10 2.02
C VAL A 192 4.12 -20.37 0.52
N ASP A 193 4.23 -21.64 0.13
CA ASP A 193 4.02 -22.10 -1.24
C ASP A 193 2.71 -22.87 -1.36
N PHE A 194 2.04 -22.78 -2.51
CA PHE A 194 0.83 -23.56 -2.80
C PHE A 194 1.08 -25.08 -2.78
N ALA A 195 2.31 -25.53 -3.05
CA ALA A 195 2.69 -26.93 -2.95
C ALA A 195 2.57 -27.49 -1.54
N ASP A 196 2.65 -26.63 -0.51
CA ASP A 196 2.56 -27.03 0.90
C ASP A 196 1.10 -27.19 1.36
N ILE A 197 0.13 -26.73 0.56
CA ILE A 197 -1.30 -26.85 0.86
C ILE A 197 -1.84 -28.18 0.33
N ARG A 198 -2.33 -29.01 1.22
CA ARG A 198 -2.86 -30.33 0.89
C ARG A 198 -4.34 -30.27 0.51
N GLY A 199 -4.70 -30.91 -0.59
CA GLY A 199 -6.08 -30.88 -1.09
C GLY A 199 -6.55 -29.51 -1.50
N GLN A 200 -7.88 -29.25 -1.41
CA GLN A 200 -8.51 -27.95 -1.69
C GLN A 200 -8.32 -27.46 -3.15
N GLU A 201 -8.27 -28.37 -4.11
CA GLU A 201 -7.94 -28.05 -5.52
C GLU A 201 -8.91 -27.04 -6.14
N HIS A 202 -10.22 -27.11 -5.80
CA HIS A 202 -11.21 -26.15 -6.26
C HIS A 202 -11.01 -24.75 -5.66
N VAL A 203 -10.49 -24.65 -4.42
CA VAL A 203 -10.16 -23.35 -3.79
C VAL A 203 -8.89 -22.79 -4.38
N LYS A 204 -7.87 -23.63 -4.62
CA LYS A 204 -6.64 -23.24 -5.32
C LYS A 204 -6.96 -22.69 -6.71
N ARG A 205 -7.86 -23.36 -7.45
CA ARG A 205 -8.32 -22.89 -8.76
C ARG A 205 -9.06 -21.56 -8.66
N ALA A 206 -9.93 -21.38 -7.67
CA ALA A 206 -10.61 -20.10 -7.42
C ALA A 206 -9.61 -18.96 -7.14
N LEU A 207 -8.56 -19.23 -6.34
CA LEU A 207 -7.49 -18.26 -6.06
C LEU A 207 -6.62 -17.96 -7.28
N GLU A 208 -6.35 -18.98 -8.14
CA GLU A 208 -5.67 -18.77 -9.42
C GLU A 208 -6.47 -17.82 -10.34
N VAL A 209 -7.78 -18.05 -10.48
CA VAL A 209 -8.68 -17.17 -11.24
C VAL A 209 -8.70 -15.76 -10.63
N ALA A 210 -8.76 -15.67 -9.30
CA ALA A 210 -8.72 -14.41 -8.58
C ALA A 210 -7.41 -13.64 -8.85
N ALA A 211 -6.28 -14.31 -8.75
CA ALA A 211 -4.95 -13.73 -9.03
C ALA A 211 -4.82 -13.26 -10.48
N ALA A 212 -5.34 -14.05 -11.43
CA ALA A 212 -5.28 -13.72 -12.85
C ALA A 212 -6.12 -12.49 -13.22
N GLY A 213 -7.28 -12.28 -12.59
CA GLY A 213 -8.18 -11.18 -12.89
C GLY A 213 -8.24 -10.05 -11.86
N ALA A 214 -7.48 -10.12 -10.77
CA ALA A 214 -7.59 -9.26 -9.58
C ALA A 214 -8.99 -9.28 -8.94
N HIS A 215 -9.62 -10.45 -8.89
CA HIS A 215 -10.97 -10.61 -8.35
C HIS A 215 -10.96 -10.75 -6.83
N ASN A 216 -11.97 -10.17 -6.17
CA ASN A 216 -12.19 -10.32 -4.74
C ASN A 216 -12.78 -11.68 -4.41
N VAL A 217 -12.33 -12.29 -3.30
CA VAL A 217 -12.68 -13.66 -2.89
C VAL A 217 -13.31 -13.67 -1.51
N LEU A 218 -14.35 -14.46 -1.34
CA LEU A 218 -14.93 -14.80 -0.03
C LEU A 218 -14.85 -16.32 0.18
N MET A 219 -14.10 -16.72 1.19
CA MET A 219 -13.95 -18.11 1.60
C MET A 219 -14.88 -18.44 2.77
N THR A 220 -15.75 -19.40 2.61
CA THR A 220 -16.67 -19.87 3.67
C THR A 220 -16.31 -21.30 4.05
N GLY A 221 -16.17 -21.60 5.34
CA GLY A 221 -15.90 -22.97 5.78
C GLY A 221 -15.71 -23.09 7.29
N PRO A 222 -15.67 -24.31 7.82
CA PRO A 222 -15.52 -24.55 9.25
C PRO A 222 -14.16 -24.08 9.78
N PRO A 223 -14.05 -23.90 11.10
CA PRO A 223 -12.76 -23.62 11.73
C PRO A 223 -11.74 -24.74 11.42
N GLY A 224 -10.47 -24.35 11.20
CA GLY A 224 -9.41 -25.31 10.89
C GLY A 224 -9.41 -25.86 9.46
N ALA A 225 -10.25 -25.34 8.54
CA ALA A 225 -10.27 -25.76 7.13
C ALA A 225 -9.08 -25.25 6.29
N GLY A 226 -8.18 -24.43 6.86
CA GLY A 226 -7.01 -23.92 6.16
C GLY A 226 -7.22 -22.59 5.44
N LYS A 227 -8.31 -21.85 5.67
CA LYS A 227 -8.62 -20.57 5.02
C LYS A 227 -7.49 -19.54 5.13
N THR A 228 -6.93 -19.38 6.32
CA THR A 228 -5.83 -18.43 6.59
C THR A 228 -4.55 -18.83 5.85
N LEU A 229 -4.25 -20.13 5.75
CA LEU A 229 -3.09 -20.63 5.01
C LEU A 229 -3.23 -20.37 3.51
N LEU A 230 -4.42 -20.64 2.94
CA LEU A 230 -4.77 -20.35 1.55
C LEU A 230 -4.64 -18.86 1.22
N ALA A 231 -5.12 -17.99 2.12
CA ALA A 231 -4.98 -16.55 1.94
C ALA A 231 -3.51 -16.10 1.97
N ARG A 232 -2.71 -16.61 2.92
CA ARG A 232 -1.28 -16.28 3.07
C ARG A 232 -0.42 -16.76 1.91
N SER A 233 -0.82 -17.83 1.24
CA SER A 233 -0.11 -18.32 0.06
C SER A 233 -0.45 -17.54 -1.21
N THR A 234 -1.57 -16.81 -1.25
CA THR A 234 -2.02 -16.11 -2.46
C THR A 234 -1.00 -15.12 -3.04
N PRO A 235 -0.25 -14.32 -2.26
CA PRO A 235 0.78 -13.45 -2.82
C PRO A 235 1.83 -14.19 -3.67
N SER A 236 2.10 -15.46 -3.38
CA SER A 236 3.11 -16.26 -4.11
C SER A 236 2.69 -16.61 -5.55
N ILE A 237 1.41 -16.49 -5.88
CA ILE A 237 0.88 -16.74 -7.23
C ILE A 237 0.48 -15.45 -7.96
N LEU A 238 0.56 -14.28 -7.30
CA LEU A 238 0.33 -13.00 -7.96
C LEU A 238 1.49 -12.68 -8.92
N PRO A 239 1.23 -11.93 -10.00
CA PRO A 239 2.29 -11.46 -10.89
C PRO A 239 3.32 -10.61 -10.13
N ASP A 240 4.57 -10.66 -10.55
CA ASP A 240 5.58 -9.76 -10.00
C ASP A 240 5.19 -8.30 -10.24
N MET A 241 5.59 -7.42 -9.33
CA MET A 241 5.33 -5.97 -9.48
C MET A 241 6.23 -5.38 -10.55
N THR A 242 5.69 -4.48 -11.36
CA THR A 242 6.52 -3.59 -12.19
C THR A 242 7.28 -2.62 -11.28
N LEU A 243 8.32 -1.96 -11.82
CA LEU A 243 9.05 -0.95 -11.06
C LEU A 243 8.12 0.19 -10.59
N GLU A 244 7.19 0.61 -11.44
CA GLU A 244 6.20 1.65 -11.10
C GLU A 244 5.31 1.20 -9.94
N GLU A 245 4.77 -0.03 -9.98
CA GLU A 245 3.98 -0.60 -8.88
C GLU A 245 4.80 -0.71 -7.59
N ALA A 246 6.07 -1.11 -7.68
CA ALA A 246 6.98 -1.22 -6.52
C ALA A 246 7.26 0.17 -5.90
N LEU A 247 7.46 1.20 -6.72
CA LEU A 247 7.62 2.58 -6.26
C LEU A 247 6.35 3.14 -5.61
N GLU A 248 5.14 2.86 -6.18
CA GLU A 248 3.86 3.23 -5.57
C GLU A 248 3.72 2.64 -4.16
N VAL A 249 4.00 1.34 -4.01
CA VAL A 249 3.93 0.64 -2.72
C VAL A 249 4.98 1.20 -1.75
N THR A 250 6.23 1.34 -2.20
CA THR A 250 7.31 1.87 -1.37
C THR A 250 7.00 3.27 -0.87
N LYS A 251 6.43 4.14 -1.70
CA LYS A 251 6.00 5.50 -1.33
C LYS A 251 4.98 5.49 -0.17
N ILE A 252 4.02 4.56 -0.21
CA ILE A 252 3.01 4.42 0.87
C ILE A 252 3.68 3.99 2.18
N TYR A 253 4.57 2.99 2.11
CA TYR A 253 5.27 2.47 3.30
C TYR A 253 6.26 3.47 3.88
N SER A 254 6.95 4.22 3.04
CA SER A 254 7.84 5.31 3.42
C SER A 254 7.10 6.40 4.21
N VAL A 255 5.97 6.91 3.68
CA VAL A 255 5.14 7.92 4.39
C VAL A 255 4.53 7.36 5.68
N ALA A 256 4.19 6.07 5.71
CA ALA A 256 3.70 5.42 6.92
C ALA A 256 4.78 5.22 7.99
N GLY A 257 6.08 5.37 7.66
CA GLY A 257 7.21 5.04 8.53
C GLY A 257 7.35 3.53 8.76
N LEU A 258 6.98 2.72 7.77
CA LEU A 258 6.97 1.25 7.82
C LEU A 258 7.92 0.62 6.81
N LEU A 259 8.76 1.41 6.12
CA LEU A 259 9.77 0.90 5.22
C LEU A 259 10.92 0.29 6.05
N PRO A 260 11.28 -1.01 5.85
CA PRO A 260 12.42 -1.59 6.55
C PRO A 260 13.74 -0.91 6.14
N ALA A 261 14.64 -0.68 7.08
CA ALA A 261 15.89 0.05 6.83
C ALA A 261 16.82 -0.62 5.81
N ASP A 262 16.77 -1.94 5.69
CA ASP A 262 17.56 -2.76 4.76
C ASP A 262 16.86 -3.01 3.42
N THR A 263 15.64 -2.51 3.23
CA THR A 263 14.81 -2.75 2.05
C THR A 263 14.34 -1.42 1.45
N PRO A 264 15.17 -0.73 0.67
CA PRO A 264 14.82 0.57 0.12
C PRO A 264 13.66 0.51 -0.89
N LEU A 265 13.45 -0.65 -1.54
CA LEU A 265 12.39 -0.88 -2.53
C LEU A 265 11.60 -2.13 -2.18
N ILE A 266 10.29 -1.99 -1.93
CA ILE A 266 9.38 -3.11 -1.70
C ILE A 266 9.07 -3.78 -3.04
N ARG A 267 9.53 -5.02 -3.22
CA ARG A 267 9.35 -5.81 -4.45
C ARG A 267 8.35 -6.96 -4.32
N GLN A 268 8.01 -7.33 -3.10
CA GLN A 268 6.91 -8.28 -2.86
C GLN A 268 5.58 -7.56 -2.75
N ARG A 269 4.54 -8.17 -3.32
CA ARG A 269 3.17 -7.68 -3.14
C ARG A 269 2.78 -7.73 -1.66
N PRO A 270 2.31 -6.63 -1.07
CA PRO A 270 1.93 -6.59 0.32
C PRO A 270 0.84 -7.61 0.67
N PHE A 271 0.97 -8.23 1.83
CA PHE A 271 -0.10 -9.01 2.45
C PHE A 271 -0.43 -8.41 3.81
N ARG A 272 -1.62 -7.84 3.92
CA ARG A 272 -2.09 -7.22 5.17
C ARG A 272 -3.24 -8.02 5.75
N ALA A 273 -3.13 -8.39 7.01
CA ALA A 273 -4.11 -9.20 7.72
C ALA A 273 -4.42 -8.58 9.09
N PRO A 274 -5.14 -7.46 9.13
CA PRO A 274 -5.49 -6.81 10.38
C PRO A 274 -6.45 -7.68 11.21
N HIS A 275 -6.29 -7.61 12.53
CA HIS A 275 -7.21 -8.27 13.45
C HIS A 275 -8.60 -7.59 13.41
N HIS A 276 -9.68 -8.34 13.63
CA HIS A 276 -11.06 -7.80 13.57
C HIS A 276 -11.36 -6.69 14.58
N THR A 277 -10.54 -6.56 15.65
CA THR A 277 -10.64 -5.46 16.62
C THR A 277 -10.01 -4.13 16.14
N ILE A 278 -9.48 -4.08 14.93
CA ILE A 278 -8.89 -2.86 14.37
C ILE A 278 -9.91 -1.72 14.37
N SER A 279 -9.46 -0.52 14.72
CA SER A 279 -10.31 0.67 14.63
C SER A 279 -10.58 1.04 13.15
N HIS A 280 -11.68 1.74 12.89
CA HIS A 280 -11.97 2.29 11.57
C HIS A 280 -10.80 3.14 11.02
N ALA A 281 -10.18 3.97 11.88
CA ALA A 281 -9.02 4.77 11.49
C ALA A 281 -7.77 3.93 11.20
N GLY A 282 -7.58 2.80 11.89
CA GLY A 282 -6.50 1.85 11.58
C GLY A 282 -6.71 1.18 10.23
N LEU A 283 -7.94 0.81 9.90
CA LEU A 283 -8.27 0.13 8.64
C LEU A 283 -8.24 1.09 7.44
N VAL A 284 -8.97 2.19 7.51
CA VAL A 284 -9.14 3.15 6.41
C VAL A 284 -8.01 4.17 6.35
N GLY A 285 -7.45 4.48 7.48
CA GLY A 285 -6.51 5.58 7.65
C GLY A 285 -7.15 6.77 8.39
N GLY A 286 -6.35 7.69 8.84
CA GLY A 286 -6.81 8.85 9.59
C GLY A 286 -5.83 9.29 10.66
N GLY A 287 -6.35 9.83 11.74
CA GLY A 287 -5.58 10.46 12.81
C GLY A 287 -5.59 11.99 12.70
N HIS A 288 -4.92 12.67 13.63
CA HIS A 288 -4.76 14.12 13.59
C HIS A 288 -3.97 14.54 12.33
N TRP A 289 -2.95 13.78 12.00
CA TRP A 289 -2.27 13.75 10.70
C TRP A 289 -2.77 12.51 9.96
N PRO A 290 -3.51 12.67 8.86
CA PRO A 290 -4.01 11.52 8.13
C PRO A 290 -2.85 10.69 7.58
N ARG A 291 -2.74 9.44 8.08
CA ARG A 291 -1.79 8.44 7.60
C ARG A 291 -2.52 7.35 6.85
N PRO A 292 -1.87 6.67 5.90
CA PRO A 292 -2.46 5.51 5.24
C PRO A 292 -2.81 4.42 6.27
N GLY A 293 -3.99 3.80 6.12
CA GLY A 293 -4.42 2.64 6.90
C GLY A 293 -4.08 1.32 6.22
N GLU A 294 -4.53 0.20 6.83
CA GLU A 294 -4.26 -1.15 6.31
C GLU A 294 -4.76 -1.36 4.86
N ILE A 295 -5.85 -0.68 4.48
CA ILE A 295 -6.37 -0.69 3.11
C ILE A 295 -5.34 -0.13 2.13
N SER A 296 -4.74 1.03 2.43
CA SER A 296 -3.72 1.64 1.57
C SER A 296 -2.39 0.89 1.65
N LEU A 297 -2.04 0.33 2.82
CA LEU A 297 -0.86 -0.53 2.98
C LEU A 297 -0.97 -1.85 2.22
N SER A 298 -2.19 -2.28 1.84
CA SER A 298 -2.42 -3.45 0.97
C SER A 298 -2.40 -3.13 -0.53
N HIS A 299 -2.14 -1.87 -0.90
CA HIS A 299 -2.10 -1.43 -2.29
C HIS A 299 -1.20 -2.34 -3.15
N ARG A 300 -1.68 -2.72 -4.35
CA ARG A 300 -1.03 -3.67 -5.27
C ARG A 300 -0.82 -5.08 -4.70
N GLY A 301 -1.42 -5.40 -3.55
CA GLY A 301 -1.29 -6.66 -2.84
C GLY A 301 -2.63 -7.24 -2.41
N VAL A 302 -2.64 -7.88 -1.25
CA VAL A 302 -3.79 -8.59 -0.68
C VAL A 302 -4.17 -7.99 0.67
N LEU A 303 -5.44 -7.65 0.84
CA LEU A 303 -6.05 -7.40 2.13
C LEU A 303 -6.83 -8.65 2.55
N PHE A 304 -6.35 -9.32 3.59
CA PHE A 304 -7.01 -10.49 4.16
C PHE A 304 -7.78 -10.12 5.42
N LEU A 305 -9.08 -10.37 5.42
CA LEU A 305 -9.95 -10.16 6.58
C LEU A 305 -10.48 -11.51 7.06
N ASP A 306 -9.83 -12.05 8.11
CA ASP A 306 -10.29 -13.27 8.75
C ASP A 306 -11.45 -12.97 9.69
N GLU A 307 -12.35 -13.93 9.86
CA GLU A 307 -13.57 -13.75 10.67
C GLU A 307 -14.37 -12.50 10.26
N LEU A 308 -14.57 -12.31 8.95
CA LEU A 308 -15.17 -11.09 8.37
C LEU A 308 -16.44 -10.58 9.11
N PRO A 309 -17.39 -11.43 9.59
CA PRO A 309 -18.55 -10.96 10.34
C PRO A 309 -18.25 -10.37 11.72
N GLU A 310 -17.02 -10.54 12.25
CA GLU A 310 -16.63 -9.99 13.55
C GLU A 310 -16.05 -8.57 13.44
N PHE A 311 -15.75 -8.10 12.25
CA PHE A 311 -15.39 -6.69 12.04
C PHE A 311 -16.61 -5.79 12.30
N GLY A 312 -16.38 -4.65 12.93
CA GLY A 312 -17.45 -3.66 13.16
C GLY A 312 -18.06 -3.15 11.84
N ASN A 313 -19.36 -2.95 11.80
CA ASN A 313 -20.09 -2.50 10.60
C ASN A 313 -19.45 -1.26 9.95
N ARG A 314 -18.99 -0.29 10.75
CA ARG A 314 -18.33 0.93 10.26
C ARG A 314 -17.03 0.62 9.52
N ALA A 315 -16.26 -0.36 9.98
CA ALA A 315 -15.02 -0.78 9.33
C ALA A 315 -15.32 -1.45 7.99
N LEU A 316 -16.31 -2.36 7.95
CA LEU A 316 -16.71 -3.05 6.72
C LEU A 316 -17.31 -2.09 5.67
N GLU A 317 -18.14 -1.12 6.11
CA GLU A 317 -18.68 -0.10 5.21
C GLU A 317 -17.56 0.79 4.62
N GLY A 318 -16.47 1.01 5.36
CA GLY A 318 -15.28 1.73 4.89
C GLY A 318 -14.56 1.06 3.72
N LEU A 319 -14.80 -0.23 3.46
CA LEU A 319 -14.24 -0.96 2.31
C LEU A 319 -14.96 -0.65 0.97
N ARG A 320 -16.20 -0.10 1.03
CA ARG A 320 -17.02 0.05 -0.18
C ARG A 320 -16.41 0.96 -1.21
N GLN A 321 -15.94 2.14 -0.80
CA GLN A 321 -15.28 3.08 -1.71
C GLN A 321 -13.97 2.52 -2.28
N PRO A 322 -13.02 2.00 -1.46
CA PRO A 322 -11.77 1.44 -1.99
C PRO A 322 -11.98 0.30 -2.99
N LEU A 323 -12.97 -0.57 -2.76
CA LEU A 323 -13.29 -1.67 -3.66
C LEU A 323 -13.94 -1.23 -4.99
N GLU A 324 -14.47 -0.02 -5.06
CA GLU A 324 -15.12 0.53 -6.25
C GLU A 324 -14.19 1.48 -7.00
N ASP A 325 -13.59 2.44 -6.26
CA ASP A 325 -12.81 3.55 -6.83
C ASP A 325 -11.30 3.29 -6.82
N GLY A 326 -10.82 2.26 -6.08
CA GLY A 326 -9.40 1.98 -5.92
C GLY A 326 -8.64 3.03 -5.11
N VAL A 327 -9.35 3.86 -4.33
CA VAL A 327 -8.79 4.92 -3.49
C VAL A 327 -9.53 5.03 -2.16
N VAL A 328 -8.82 5.55 -1.16
CA VAL A 328 -9.38 5.96 0.14
C VAL A 328 -9.31 7.47 0.23
N SER A 329 -10.44 8.14 0.48
CA SER A 329 -10.50 9.59 0.69
C SER A 329 -10.77 9.91 2.15
N ILE A 330 -9.89 10.67 2.79
CA ILE A 330 -10.00 11.10 4.18
C ILE A 330 -10.28 12.60 4.20
N ALA A 331 -11.54 12.98 4.42
CA ALA A 331 -11.95 14.36 4.55
C ALA A 331 -11.68 14.90 5.96
N ARG A 332 -11.10 16.09 6.07
CA ARG A 332 -10.86 16.85 7.30
C ARG A 332 -11.19 18.33 7.07
N SER A 333 -11.27 19.09 8.15
CA SER A 333 -11.45 20.55 8.07
C SER A 333 -10.33 21.28 7.32
N THR A 334 -9.15 20.66 7.22
CA THR A 334 -7.97 21.18 6.54
C THR A 334 -7.85 20.74 5.07
N GLY A 335 -8.78 19.91 4.58
CA GLY A 335 -8.76 19.39 3.21
C GLY A 335 -9.06 17.90 3.12
N THR A 336 -9.11 17.39 1.90
CA THR A 336 -9.29 15.97 1.60
C THR A 336 -7.96 15.39 1.12
N LEU A 337 -7.50 14.32 1.77
CA LEU A 337 -6.35 13.54 1.33
C LEU A 337 -6.82 12.23 0.72
N THR A 338 -6.23 11.85 -0.41
CA THR A 338 -6.56 10.61 -1.11
C THR A 338 -5.34 9.70 -1.12
N PHE A 339 -5.54 8.44 -0.75
CA PHE A 339 -4.52 7.41 -0.79
C PHE A 339 -4.93 6.31 -1.78
N PRO A 340 -4.00 5.78 -2.59
CA PRO A 340 -4.30 4.67 -3.48
C PRO A 340 -4.62 3.41 -2.68
N ALA A 341 -5.56 2.62 -3.17
CA ALA A 341 -6.09 1.44 -2.50
C ALA A 341 -6.57 0.37 -3.50
N ARG A 342 -5.75 0.07 -4.51
CA ARG A 342 -6.00 -1.03 -5.45
C ARG A 342 -5.42 -2.30 -4.86
N PHE A 343 -6.26 -3.14 -4.29
CA PHE A 343 -5.88 -4.40 -3.64
C PHE A 343 -6.87 -5.50 -3.99
N MET A 344 -6.47 -6.75 -3.81
CA MET A 344 -7.35 -7.91 -3.85
C MET A 344 -7.86 -8.19 -2.44
N LEU A 345 -9.18 -8.14 -2.24
CA LEU A 345 -9.80 -8.52 -0.97
C LEU A 345 -9.96 -10.04 -0.90
N ILE A 346 -9.45 -10.64 0.15
CA ILE A 346 -9.77 -12.01 0.55
C ILE A 346 -10.47 -11.97 1.89
N GLY A 347 -11.76 -12.26 1.92
CA GLY A 347 -12.53 -12.42 3.14
C GLY A 347 -12.62 -13.89 3.53
N ALA A 348 -12.50 -14.19 4.83
CA ALA A 348 -12.80 -15.52 5.34
C ALA A 348 -13.88 -15.44 6.41
N LEU A 349 -14.81 -16.38 6.39
CA LEU A 349 -15.85 -16.47 7.40
C LEU A 349 -16.21 -17.92 7.73
N ASN A 350 -16.75 -18.11 8.91
CA ASN A 350 -17.41 -19.34 9.30
C ASN A 350 -18.88 -19.29 8.89
N PRO A 351 -19.55 -20.40 8.58
CA PRO A 351 -20.95 -20.38 8.13
C PRO A 351 -21.94 -19.96 9.23
N CYS A 352 -21.54 -20.02 10.50
CA CYS A 352 -22.33 -19.60 11.67
C CYS A 352 -21.40 -19.33 12.87
N PRO A 353 -21.89 -18.81 14.02
CA PRO A 353 -21.05 -18.56 15.18
C PRO A 353 -20.30 -19.78 15.73
N CYS A 354 -20.88 -20.98 15.72
CA CYS A 354 -20.17 -22.19 16.11
C CYS A 354 -19.28 -22.77 15.01
N GLY A 355 -19.45 -22.32 13.75
CA GLY A 355 -18.64 -22.71 12.60
C GLY A 355 -19.08 -23.97 11.86
N TYR A 356 -20.17 -24.66 12.29
CA TYR A 356 -20.52 -25.99 11.78
C TYR A 356 -21.89 -26.07 11.07
N TRP A 357 -22.46 -24.94 10.68
CA TRP A 357 -23.68 -24.94 9.87
C TRP A 357 -23.43 -25.56 8.50
N GLY A 358 -24.18 -26.67 8.20
CA GLY A 358 -23.98 -27.44 6.97
C GLY A 358 -22.78 -28.40 6.98
N ASP A 359 -22.07 -28.55 8.11
CA ASP A 359 -20.93 -29.48 8.23
C ASP A 359 -21.48 -30.92 8.31
N PRO A 360 -21.03 -31.85 7.45
CA PRO A 360 -21.55 -33.22 7.44
C PRO A 360 -21.06 -34.09 8.63
N VAL A 361 -19.99 -33.66 9.31
CA VAL A 361 -19.32 -34.45 10.37
C VAL A 361 -19.73 -33.97 11.76
N ARG A 362 -19.82 -32.65 11.96
CA ARG A 362 -20.11 -32.06 13.26
C ARG A 362 -21.43 -31.28 13.23
N PRO A 363 -22.42 -31.63 14.08
CA PRO A 363 -23.68 -30.91 14.09
C PRO A 363 -23.55 -29.47 14.56
N CYS A 364 -24.27 -28.58 13.92
CA CYS A 364 -24.35 -27.18 14.32
C CYS A 364 -25.24 -27.05 15.58
N THR A 365 -24.80 -26.23 16.54
CA THR A 365 -25.52 -25.94 17.79
C THR A 365 -26.28 -24.60 17.75
N CYS A 366 -26.19 -23.85 16.66
CA CYS A 366 -26.81 -22.54 16.52
C CYS A 366 -28.27 -22.66 16.08
N SER A 367 -29.14 -21.85 16.66
CA SER A 367 -30.52 -21.73 16.14
C SER A 367 -30.51 -21.03 14.76
N PRO A 368 -31.52 -21.31 13.89
CA PRO A 368 -31.63 -20.65 12.59
C PRO A 368 -31.59 -19.11 12.68
N ALA A 369 -32.21 -18.53 13.72
CA ALA A 369 -32.19 -17.09 13.95
C ALA A 369 -30.78 -16.56 14.26
N MET A 370 -29.96 -17.31 15.01
CA MET A 370 -28.56 -16.96 15.28
C MET A 370 -27.72 -16.99 14.00
N VAL A 371 -27.89 -18.02 13.16
CA VAL A 371 -27.19 -18.15 11.87
C VAL A 371 -27.53 -16.96 10.99
N THR A 372 -28.80 -16.65 10.79
CA THR A 372 -29.27 -15.53 9.97
C THR A 372 -28.74 -14.19 10.49
N ARG A 373 -28.76 -13.96 11.82
CA ARG A 373 -28.22 -12.72 12.41
C ARG A 373 -26.72 -12.59 12.18
N TYR A 374 -25.97 -13.69 12.28
CA TYR A 374 -24.53 -13.70 12.05
C TYR A 374 -24.19 -13.39 10.60
N GLN A 375 -24.86 -14.03 9.65
CA GLN A 375 -24.64 -13.82 8.22
C GLN A 375 -25.02 -12.41 7.78
N LYS A 376 -26.09 -11.82 8.33
CA LYS A 376 -26.55 -10.44 8.07
C LYS A 376 -25.62 -9.36 8.61
N ARG A 377 -24.54 -9.70 9.36
CA ARG A 377 -23.51 -8.71 9.75
C ARG A 377 -22.72 -8.18 8.55
N ILE A 378 -22.64 -8.96 7.47
CA ILE A 378 -22.05 -8.49 6.22
C ILE A 378 -23.17 -7.91 5.37
N SER A 379 -23.02 -6.64 4.96
CA SER A 379 -24.04 -5.99 4.15
C SER A 379 -24.11 -6.56 2.73
N GLY A 380 -25.31 -6.66 2.16
CA GLY A 380 -25.50 -7.06 0.76
C GLY A 380 -24.65 -6.26 -0.21
N PRO A 381 -24.60 -4.91 -0.11
CA PRO A 381 -23.72 -4.09 -0.95
C PRO A 381 -22.24 -4.42 -0.87
N LEU A 382 -21.71 -4.93 0.24
CA LEU A 382 -20.33 -5.40 0.34
C LEU A 382 -20.17 -6.77 -0.34
N LEU A 383 -21.10 -7.70 -0.10
CA LEU A 383 -21.12 -9.01 -0.79
C LEU A 383 -21.24 -8.85 -2.30
N ASP A 384 -22.00 -7.88 -2.76
CA ASP A 384 -22.09 -7.52 -4.18
C ASP A 384 -20.75 -7.06 -4.79
N ARG A 385 -19.72 -6.74 -4.01
CA ARG A 385 -18.38 -6.36 -4.48
C ARG A 385 -17.37 -7.50 -4.45
N ILE A 386 -17.81 -8.68 -4.03
CA ILE A 386 -16.99 -9.89 -4.03
C ILE A 386 -17.35 -10.74 -5.24
N ASP A 387 -16.37 -11.05 -6.07
CA ASP A 387 -16.58 -11.72 -7.36
C ASP A 387 -16.68 -13.23 -7.19
N ILE A 388 -15.83 -13.80 -6.34
CA ILE A 388 -15.67 -15.23 -6.13
C ILE A 388 -16.12 -15.61 -4.71
N HIS A 389 -17.08 -16.51 -4.63
CA HIS A 389 -17.50 -17.15 -3.39
C HIS A 389 -17.12 -18.63 -3.46
N VAL A 390 -16.30 -19.10 -2.53
CA VAL A 390 -15.81 -20.47 -2.51
C VAL A 390 -15.97 -21.11 -1.13
N GLU A 391 -16.45 -22.35 -1.12
CA GLU A 391 -16.51 -23.15 0.10
C GLU A 391 -15.17 -23.84 0.33
N VAL A 392 -14.66 -23.78 1.56
CA VAL A 392 -13.44 -24.41 2.00
C VAL A 392 -13.82 -25.57 2.95
N PRO A 393 -14.00 -26.79 2.45
CA PRO A 393 -14.36 -27.93 3.29
C PRO A 393 -13.18 -28.37 4.15
N ARG A 394 -13.44 -29.23 5.10
CA ARG A 394 -12.36 -29.92 5.83
C ARG A 394 -11.54 -30.77 4.88
N VAL A 395 -10.23 -30.83 5.13
CA VAL A 395 -9.36 -31.73 4.41
C VAL A 395 -9.42 -33.13 5.06
N ASP A 396 -9.66 -34.15 4.26
CA ASP A 396 -9.64 -35.51 4.73
C ASP A 396 -8.27 -35.94 5.22
N TYR A 397 -8.24 -36.78 6.25
CA TYR A 397 -7.00 -37.29 6.84
C TYR A 397 -6.06 -37.91 5.78
N GLN A 398 -6.61 -38.68 4.83
CA GLN A 398 -5.85 -39.29 3.75
C GLN A 398 -5.10 -38.27 2.87
N LYS A 399 -5.72 -37.11 2.62
CA LYS A 399 -5.09 -36.01 1.86
C LYS A 399 -4.05 -35.25 2.68
N LEU A 400 -4.20 -35.21 4.01
CA LEU A 400 -3.22 -34.58 4.90
C LEU A 400 -1.94 -35.40 5.02
N THR A 401 -2.05 -36.74 4.96
CA THR A 401 -0.94 -37.70 5.06
C THR A 401 -0.30 -38.04 3.70
N ASP A 402 -0.88 -37.56 2.60
CA ASP A 402 -0.31 -37.77 1.26
C ASP A 402 1.04 -37.04 1.16
N GLU A 403 2.09 -37.80 0.87
CA GLU A 403 3.47 -37.27 0.70
C GLU A 403 3.65 -36.47 -0.59
N ARG A 404 2.75 -36.62 -1.56
CA ARG A 404 2.80 -35.90 -2.82
C ARG A 404 2.61 -34.39 -2.57
N ARG A 405 3.60 -33.60 -2.97
CA ARG A 405 3.48 -32.14 -2.96
C ARG A 405 2.45 -31.70 -3.98
N GLY A 406 1.72 -30.63 -3.65
CA GLY A 406 0.85 -29.96 -4.59
C GLY A 406 1.61 -29.27 -5.72
N GLU A 407 0.88 -28.60 -6.61
CA GLU A 407 1.48 -27.78 -7.66
C GLU A 407 2.22 -26.59 -7.05
N PRO A 408 3.49 -26.31 -7.44
CA PRO A 408 4.26 -25.20 -6.87
C PRO A 408 3.71 -23.85 -7.33
N SER A 409 3.78 -22.85 -6.44
CA SER A 409 3.36 -21.47 -6.71
C SER A 409 3.95 -20.90 -7.99
N ALA A 410 5.20 -21.23 -8.32
CA ALA A 410 5.88 -20.76 -9.52
C ALA A 410 5.16 -21.19 -10.83
N ALA A 411 4.64 -22.43 -10.88
CA ALA A 411 3.91 -22.93 -12.05
C ALA A 411 2.55 -22.20 -12.21
N ILE A 412 1.84 -21.99 -11.10
CA ILE A 412 0.57 -21.24 -11.09
C ILE A 412 0.84 -19.79 -11.50
N ARG A 413 1.86 -19.15 -10.92
CA ARG A 413 2.26 -17.76 -11.24
C ARG A 413 2.54 -17.61 -12.73
N ALA A 414 3.25 -18.53 -13.34
CA ALA A 414 3.53 -18.46 -14.78
C ALA A 414 2.26 -18.45 -15.64
N ARG A 415 1.19 -19.19 -15.24
CA ARG A 415 -0.11 -19.12 -15.92
C ARG A 415 -0.82 -17.78 -15.68
N VAL A 416 -0.79 -17.31 -14.45
CA VAL A 416 -1.35 -16.01 -14.05
C VAL A 416 -0.67 -14.87 -14.81
N GLU A 417 0.66 -14.88 -14.93
CA GLU A 417 1.41 -13.86 -15.68
C GLU A 417 1.06 -13.84 -17.17
N ARG A 418 0.91 -15.03 -17.81
CA ARG A 418 0.44 -15.11 -19.20
C ARG A 418 -0.94 -14.50 -19.37
N ALA A 419 -1.89 -14.80 -18.49
CA ALA A 419 -3.22 -14.22 -18.52
C ALA A 419 -3.18 -12.69 -18.31
N ARG A 420 -2.33 -12.20 -17.41
CA ARG A 420 -2.13 -10.76 -17.18
C ARG A 420 -1.49 -10.06 -18.37
N GLU A 421 -0.59 -10.72 -19.08
CA GLU A 421 -0.01 -10.15 -20.31
C GLU A 421 -1.07 -9.97 -21.40
N ILE A 422 -2.00 -10.92 -21.55
CA ILE A 422 -3.15 -10.79 -22.45
C ILE A 422 -4.00 -9.57 -22.04
N GLN A 423 -4.25 -9.38 -20.76
CA GLN A 423 -5.02 -8.25 -20.23
C GLN A 423 -4.28 -6.91 -20.44
N ARG A 424 -2.97 -6.84 -20.20
CA ARG A 424 -2.17 -5.63 -20.47
C ARG A 424 -2.27 -5.20 -21.94
N ARG A 425 -2.21 -6.15 -22.88
CA ARG A 425 -2.40 -5.85 -24.31
C ARG A 425 -3.80 -5.39 -24.63
N ARG A 426 -4.81 -6.04 -24.03
CA ARG A 426 -6.24 -5.68 -24.19
C ARG A 426 -6.53 -4.27 -23.73
N PHE A 427 -5.94 -3.85 -22.61
CA PHE A 427 -6.18 -2.56 -21.96
C PHE A 427 -5.14 -1.49 -22.31
N ALA A 428 -4.27 -1.74 -23.30
CA ALA A 428 -3.27 -0.77 -23.73
C ALA A 428 -3.92 0.59 -24.06
N GLY A 429 -3.40 1.68 -23.49
CA GLY A 429 -3.96 3.02 -23.66
C GLY A 429 -5.15 3.35 -22.75
N THR A 430 -5.52 2.47 -21.82
CA THR A 430 -6.54 2.71 -20.79
C THR A 430 -5.91 2.66 -19.38
N PRO A 431 -6.58 3.19 -18.35
CA PRO A 431 -6.12 3.09 -16.98
C PRO A 431 -6.36 1.72 -16.33
N LEU A 432 -6.94 0.76 -17.07
CA LEU A 432 -7.27 -0.57 -16.56
C LEU A 432 -6.05 -1.49 -16.57
N THR A 433 -5.93 -2.30 -15.53
CA THR A 433 -4.82 -3.26 -15.36
C THR A 433 -5.29 -4.72 -15.32
N ALA A 434 -6.58 -4.95 -15.04
CA ALA A 434 -7.13 -6.29 -14.85
C ALA A 434 -8.62 -6.38 -15.24
N ASN A 435 -9.07 -7.60 -15.52
CA ASN A 435 -10.46 -7.85 -15.93
C ASN A 435 -11.49 -7.45 -14.85
N ALA A 436 -11.14 -7.52 -13.55
CA ALA A 436 -12.04 -7.09 -12.48
C ALA A 436 -12.39 -5.60 -12.54
N GLU A 437 -11.55 -4.79 -13.16
CA GLU A 437 -11.72 -3.34 -13.29
C GLU A 437 -12.63 -2.93 -14.46
N MET A 438 -12.97 -3.86 -15.38
CA MET A 438 -13.82 -3.55 -16.55
C MET A 438 -15.16 -2.94 -16.13
N GLY A 439 -15.55 -1.85 -16.79
CA GLY A 439 -16.87 -1.26 -16.71
C GLY A 439 -17.85 -1.83 -17.77
N PRO A 440 -19.10 -1.33 -17.83
CA PRO A 440 -20.09 -1.79 -18.79
C PRO A 440 -19.70 -1.63 -20.26
N ALA A 441 -18.86 -0.65 -20.58
CA ALA A 441 -18.38 -0.42 -21.94
C ALA A 441 -17.40 -1.51 -22.38
N GLU A 442 -16.41 -1.80 -21.53
CA GLU A 442 -15.39 -2.82 -21.76
C GLU A 442 -16.00 -4.22 -21.78
N LEU A 443 -17.01 -4.49 -20.93
CA LEU A 443 -17.71 -5.78 -20.94
C LEU A 443 -18.41 -6.03 -22.28
N ARG A 444 -19.05 -5.01 -22.88
CA ARG A 444 -19.66 -5.15 -24.22
C ARG A 444 -18.61 -5.41 -25.29
N GLN A 445 -17.44 -4.80 -25.18
CA GLN A 445 -16.37 -4.91 -26.15
C GLN A 445 -15.59 -6.22 -26.04
N PHE A 446 -15.22 -6.63 -24.80
CA PHE A 446 -14.26 -7.70 -24.57
C PHE A 446 -14.87 -9.01 -24.05
N CYS A 447 -16.19 -9.02 -23.74
CA CYS A 447 -16.87 -10.20 -23.23
C CYS A 447 -18.08 -10.62 -24.11
N PRO A 448 -17.94 -10.66 -25.45
CA PRO A 448 -19.01 -11.22 -26.27
C PRO A 448 -19.20 -12.71 -25.98
N LEU A 449 -20.44 -13.16 -25.90
CA LEU A 449 -20.79 -14.56 -25.73
C LEU A 449 -21.45 -15.09 -27.01
N ASP A 450 -21.22 -16.36 -27.30
CA ASP A 450 -21.99 -17.13 -28.29
C ASP A 450 -23.42 -17.41 -27.79
N GLU A 451 -24.27 -18.00 -28.62
CA GLU A 451 -25.66 -18.28 -28.26
C GLU A 451 -25.76 -19.31 -27.13
N ALA A 452 -24.87 -20.31 -27.09
CA ALA A 452 -24.85 -21.31 -26.04
C ALA A 452 -24.48 -20.71 -24.69
N GLY A 453 -23.44 -19.88 -24.64
CA GLY A 453 -23.02 -19.14 -23.46
C GLY A 453 -24.10 -18.17 -22.96
N ARG A 454 -24.79 -17.46 -23.87
CA ARG A 454 -25.93 -16.59 -23.52
C ARG A 454 -27.08 -17.37 -22.91
N SER A 455 -27.40 -18.51 -23.49
CA SER A 455 -28.48 -19.39 -23.01
C SER A 455 -28.18 -19.93 -21.61
N LEU A 456 -26.95 -20.42 -21.39
CA LEU A 456 -26.48 -20.88 -20.09
C LEU A 456 -26.56 -19.77 -19.05
N LEU A 457 -26.03 -18.59 -19.37
CA LEU A 457 -26.02 -17.46 -18.43
C LEU A 457 -27.45 -16.98 -18.11
N ARG A 458 -28.36 -16.97 -19.10
CA ARG A 458 -29.78 -16.64 -18.89
C ARG A 458 -30.46 -17.64 -17.93
N ALA A 459 -30.24 -18.94 -18.15
CA ALA A 459 -30.76 -19.98 -17.29
C ALA A 459 -30.23 -19.85 -15.85
N ALA A 460 -28.93 -19.63 -15.68
CA ALA A 460 -28.29 -19.41 -14.38
C ALA A 460 -28.86 -18.17 -13.68
N MET A 461 -29.06 -17.06 -14.39
CA MET A 461 -29.64 -15.85 -13.81
C MET A 461 -31.07 -16.06 -13.30
N GLN A 462 -31.88 -16.79 -14.04
CA GLN A 462 -33.25 -17.12 -13.63
C GLN A 462 -33.29 -18.07 -12.44
N GLN A 463 -32.50 -19.14 -12.49
CA GLN A 463 -32.46 -20.16 -11.42
C GLN A 463 -31.89 -19.61 -10.11
N LEU A 464 -30.85 -18.79 -10.15
CA LEU A 464 -30.17 -18.23 -8.99
C LEU A 464 -30.67 -16.82 -8.61
N GLN A 465 -31.70 -16.30 -9.28
CA GLN A 465 -32.28 -14.95 -9.05
C GLN A 465 -31.22 -13.85 -8.96
N MET A 466 -30.25 -13.87 -9.88
CA MET A 466 -29.10 -12.99 -9.84
C MET A 466 -29.42 -11.56 -10.28
N SER A 467 -28.75 -10.58 -9.67
CA SER A 467 -28.83 -9.17 -10.05
C SER A 467 -28.06 -8.84 -11.34
N ALA A 468 -28.30 -7.68 -11.94
CA ALA A 468 -27.52 -7.18 -13.07
C ALA A 468 -26.02 -7.02 -12.74
N ARG A 469 -25.69 -6.71 -11.47
CA ARG A 469 -24.29 -6.68 -11.00
C ARG A 469 -23.65 -8.06 -11.02
N ALA A 470 -24.37 -9.08 -10.60
CA ALA A 470 -23.90 -10.47 -10.65
C ALA A 470 -23.63 -10.92 -12.12
N PHE A 471 -24.49 -10.51 -13.07
CA PHE A 471 -24.26 -10.74 -14.49
C PHE A 471 -22.91 -10.18 -14.98
N HIS A 472 -22.63 -8.92 -14.69
CA HIS A 472 -21.35 -8.30 -15.09
C HIS A 472 -20.15 -9.02 -14.48
N ARG A 473 -20.24 -9.50 -13.24
CA ARG A 473 -19.16 -10.21 -12.57
C ARG A 473 -18.89 -11.58 -13.18
N ILE A 474 -19.94 -12.31 -13.53
CA ILE A 474 -19.78 -13.59 -14.23
C ILE A 474 -19.07 -13.38 -15.56
N LEU A 475 -19.39 -12.32 -16.31
CA LEU A 475 -18.70 -12.00 -17.55
C LEU A 475 -17.20 -11.69 -17.33
N LYS A 476 -16.86 -10.90 -16.30
CA LYS A 476 -15.46 -10.63 -15.93
C LYS A 476 -14.70 -11.90 -15.56
N LEU A 477 -15.33 -12.77 -14.78
CA LEU A 477 -14.76 -14.07 -14.38
C LEU A 477 -14.60 -14.98 -15.59
N ALA A 478 -15.62 -15.12 -16.44
CA ALA A 478 -15.56 -15.92 -17.66
C ALA A 478 -14.45 -15.44 -18.60
N ARG A 479 -14.26 -14.12 -18.75
CA ARG A 479 -13.15 -13.57 -19.51
C ARG A 479 -11.79 -13.92 -18.89
N THR A 480 -11.67 -13.85 -17.56
CA THR A 480 -10.43 -14.22 -16.85
C THR A 480 -10.11 -15.70 -17.02
N ILE A 481 -11.12 -16.57 -16.93
CA ILE A 481 -10.96 -18.02 -17.12
C ILE A 481 -10.53 -18.32 -18.56
N ALA A 482 -11.12 -17.63 -19.55
CA ALA A 482 -10.73 -17.75 -20.95
C ALA A 482 -9.28 -17.26 -21.19
N ASP A 483 -8.84 -16.17 -20.53
CA ASP A 483 -7.46 -15.67 -20.60
C ASP A 483 -6.47 -16.71 -20.00
N LEU A 484 -6.83 -17.37 -18.90
CA LEU A 484 -6.05 -18.46 -18.32
C LEU A 484 -5.95 -19.68 -19.23
N ALA A 485 -6.99 -19.95 -20.02
CA ALA A 485 -7.03 -20.97 -21.04
C ALA A 485 -6.35 -20.55 -22.36
N ALA A 486 -5.82 -19.31 -22.44
CA ALA A 486 -5.32 -18.69 -23.66
C ALA A 486 -6.34 -18.70 -24.84
N SER A 487 -7.64 -18.67 -24.53
CA SER A 487 -8.73 -18.62 -25.51
C SER A 487 -9.09 -17.17 -25.85
N GLU A 488 -9.18 -16.85 -27.14
CA GLU A 488 -9.62 -15.52 -27.60
C GLU A 488 -11.12 -15.29 -27.31
N ALA A 489 -11.93 -16.33 -27.46
CA ALA A 489 -13.38 -16.28 -27.21
C ALA A 489 -13.72 -16.80 -25.80
N ILE A 490 -14.81 -16.30 -25.27
CA ILE A 490 -15.41 -16.86 -24.04
C ILE A 490 -16.31 -18.03 -24.46
N GLU A 491 -15.85 -19.25 -24.17
CA GLU A 491 -16.60 -20.49 -24.45
C GLU A 491 -17.61 -20.80 -23.33
N THR A 492 -18.58 -21.65 -23.62
CA THR A 492 -19.61 -22.09 -22.66
C THR A 492 -19.00 -22.70 -21.39
N ALA A 493 -17.85 -23.42 -21.49
CA ALA A 493 -17.15 -23.98 -20.35
C ALA A 493 -16.63 -22.89 -19.39
N HIS A 494 -16.15 -21.77 -19.92
CA HIS A 494 -15.66 -20.63 -19.13
C HIS A 494 -16.82 -19.96 -18.36
N VAL A 495 -17.98 -19.84 -18.98
CA VAL A 495 -19.20 -19.32 -18.35
C VAL A 495 -19.68 -20.30 -17.25
N ALA A 496 -19.66 -21.61 -17.51
CA ALA A 496 -20.06 -22.63 -16.54
C ALA A 496 -19.17 -22.59 -15.29
N GLU A 497 -17.84 -22.50 -15.43
CA GLU A 497 -16.93 -22.34 -14.30
C GLU A 497 -17.20 -21.03 -13.55
N ALA A 498 -17.39 -19.91 -14.24
CA ALA A 498 -17.64 -18.61 -13.62
C ALA A 498 -18.95 -18.59 -12.79
N VAL A 499 -20.00 -19.29 -13.22
CA VAL A 499 -21.26 -19.40 -12.49
C VAL A 499 -21.09 -20.19 -11.18
N GLN A 500 -20.18 -21.17 -11.11
CA GLN A 500 -19.92 -21.94 -9.89
C GLN A 500 -19.35 -21.10 -8.74
N TYR A 501 -18.73 -19.96 -9.05
CA TYR A 501 -18.21 -19.03 -8.04
C TYR A 501 -19.26 -18.08 -7.46
N ARG A 502 -20.54 -18.30 -7.75
CA ARG A 502 -21.63 -17.53 -7.12
C ARG A 502 -22.21 -18.27 -5.90
N PRO A 503 -22.67 -17.53 -4.87
CA PRO A 503 -23.27 -18.17 -3.68
C PRO A 503 -24.48 -18.99 -4.10
N ARG A 504 -24.55 -20.23 -3.60
CA ARG A 504 -25.76 -21.06 -3.76
C ARG A 504 -26.85 -20.56 -2.82
N GLN A 505 -28.10 -20.54 -3.30
CA GLN A 505 -29.27 -20.29 -2.42
C GLN A 505 -29.27 -21.33 -1.30
N GLY A 506 -29.23 -20.89 -0.04
CA GLY A 506 -29.18 -21.76 1.14
C GLY A 506 -28.11 -21.39 2.17
N LEU A 507 -27.10 -20.64 1.80
CA LEU A 507 -26.11 -20.11 2.75
C LEU A 507 -26.54 -18.78 3.40
N GLY A 508 -27.76 -18.27 3.14
CA GLY A 508 -28.27 -17.02 3.72
C GLY A 508 -27.47 -15.75 3.36
N LEU A 509 -26.60 -15.84 2.36
CA LEU A 509 -25.76 -14.75 1.87
C LEU A 509 -26.32 -14.08 0.61
N GLY A 510 -27.62 -14.27 0.34
CA GLY A 510 -28.35 -13.66 -0.78
C GLY A 510 -29.46 -12.74 -0.32
#